data_f51a94551a7fc1b6e09f2cae44e9ed86
#
_entry.id   f51a94551a7fc1b6e09f2cae44e9ed86
#
_cell.length_a   1.000
_cell.length_b   1.000
_cell.length_c   1.000
_cell.angle_alpha   90.00
_cell.angle_beta   90.00
_cell.angle_gamma   90.00
#
_symmetry.space_group_name_H-M   'P 1'
#
loop_
_entity.id
_entity.type
_entity.pdbx_description
1 polymer ?
#
loop_
_entity_poly.entity_id
_entity_poly.type
_entity_poly.pdbx_seq_one_letter_code
_entity_poly.pdbx_strand_id
1 'polypeptide(L)'
;MGIVFSNLWTRLFSKAQVKIIIVGLDNAGKTTILYKLLLNQVVTTTPTIGSNVETDIAGQDTMRPTWKTYYTDTKAVIMVIDSTDAIRLNLAKEELHRMMESEQLGDACLLVFANKQDVKGAMTASQISDALSLTSLKDKQWHIQACSALTGEGLHEGLDWVVVQIAGS
;
A
#
# COMPACT_ATOMS: atom_id res chain seq x y z
N MET A 1 -13.57 -10.74 15.47
CA MET A 1 -12.19 -10.53 14.98
C MET A 1 -11.79 -9.07 14.86
N GLY A 2 -12.74 -8.12 14.80
CA GLY A 2 -12.46 -6.68 14.69
C GLY A 2 -11.80 -6.01 15.91
N ILE A 3 -11.83 -6.62 17.10
CA ILE A 3 -11.41 -5.97 18.35
C ILE A 3 -9.87 -6.01 18.55
N VAL A 4 -9.21 -7.06 18.11
CA VAL A 4 -7.74 -7.21 18.26
C VAL A 4 -7.00 -6.27 17.31
N PHE A 5 -7.60 -5.99 16.17
CA PHE A 5 -7.06 -5.15 15.10
C PHE A 5 -6.97 -3.67 15.52
N SER A 6 -8.07 -3.15 16.03
CA SER A 6 -8.16 -1.76 16.52
C SER A 6 -7.07 -1.47 17.57
N ASN A 7 -6.78 -2.42 18.46
CA ASN A 7 -5.78 -2.24 19.51
C ASN A 7 -4.33 -2.28 18.99
N LEU A 8 -4.05 -3.07 17.97
CA LEU A 8 -2.70 -3.15 17.39
C LEU A 8 -2.37 -1.90 16.55
N TRP A 9 -3.33 -1.45 15.75
CA TRP A 9 -3.24 -0.18 15.03
C TRP A 9 -3.06 1.00 15.98
N THR A 10 -3.89 1.09 17.02
CA THR A 10 -3.80 2.15 18.02
C THR A 10 -2.46 2.13 18.75
N ARG A 11 -1.91 0.94 19.06
CA ARG A 11 -0.60 0.81 19.70
C ARG A 11 0.56 1.22 18.80
N LEU A 12 0.52 0.89 17.52
CA LEU A 12 1.56 1.26 16.57
C LEU A 12 1.54 2.76 16.25
N PHE A 13 0.36 3.34 16.09
CA PHE A 13 0.22 4.74 15.75
C PHE A 13 0.23 5.69 16.96
N SER A 14 0.00 5.21 18.17
CA SER A 14 0.04 6.05 19.39
C SER A 14 1.43 6.19 19.99
N LYS A 15 2.36 5.28 19.72
CA LYS A 15 3.70 5.27 20.33
C LYS A 15 4.85 5.58 19.37
N ALA A 16 4.67 5.44 18.06
CA ALA A 16 5.69 5.78 17.09
C ALA A 16 5.01 6.41 15.88
N GLN A 17 5.59 7.46 15.33
CA GLN A 17 5.18 8.02 14.05
C GLN A 17 5.61 7.01 12.96
N VAL A 18 4.74 6.08 12.61
CA VAL A 18 4.99 5.12 11.53
C VAL A 18 4.59 5.76 10.21
N LYS A 19 5.56 5.92 9.33
CA LYS A 19 5.32 6.46 8.00
C LYS A 19 5.05 5.33 7.02
N ILE A 20 3.89 5.41 6.36
CA ILE A 20 3.45 4.49 5.31
C ILE A 20 3.17 5.31 4.05
N ILE A 21 3.67 4.85 2.91
CA ILE A 21 3.44 5.48 1.61
C ILE A 21 2.43 4.63 0.84
N ILE A 22 1.40 5.27 0.28
CA ILE A 22 0.45 4.63 -0.63
C ILE A 22 0.73 5.14 -2.04
N VAL A 23 1.00 4.23 -2.96
CA VAL A 23 1.35 4.53 -4.35
C VAL A 23 0.51 3.68 -5.31
N GLY A 24 0.53 4.03 -6.57
CA GLY A 24 -0.19 3.33 -7.65
C GLY A 24 -0.60 4.31 -8.74
N LEU A 25 -0.96 3.78 -9.88
CA LEU A 25 -1.40 4.60 -11.01
C LEU A 25 -2.70 5.33 -10.68
N ASP A 26 -3.02 6.33 -11.48
CA ASP A 26 -4.29 7.02 -11.39
C ASP A 26 -5.46 6.02 -11.52
N ASN A 27 -6.55 6.30 -10.84
CA ASN A 27 -7.76 5.46 -10.82
C ASN A 27 -7.56 4.03 -10.26
N ALA A 28 -6.44 3.73 -9.62
CA ALA A 28 -6.23 2.42 -8.99
C ALA A 28 -7.08 2.21 -7.73
N GLY A 29 -7.59 3.27 -7.13
CA GLY A 29 -8.43 3.23 -5.92
C GLY A 29 -7.71 3.62 -4.64
N LYS A 30 -6.56 4.29 -4.72
CA LYS A 30 -5.79 4.76 -3.56
C LYS A 30 -6.63 5.61 -2.60
N THR A 31 -7.29 6.62 -3.13
CA THR A 31 -8.14 7.54 -2.34
C THR A 31 -9.31 6.78 -1.68
N THR A 32 -9.93 5.85 -2.39
CA THR A 32 -11.02 5.04 -1.84
C THR A 32 -10.54 4.16 -0.69
N ILE A 33 -9.38 3.52 -0.83
CA ILE A 33 -8.76 2.74 0.26
C ILE A 33 -8.49 3.64 1.45
N LEU A 34 -7.89 4.81 1.23
CA LEU A 34 -7.58 5.75 2.29
C LEU A 34 -8.84 6.18 3.05
N TYR A 35 -9.91 6.55 2.34
CA TYR A 35 -11.18 6.90 2.97
C TYR A 35 -11.79 5.74 3.76
N LYS A 36 -11.75 4.52 3.24
CA LYS A 36 -12.22 3.34 3.97
C LYS A 36 -11.45 3.14 5.28
N LEU A 37 -10.15 3.29 5.25
CA LEU A 37 -9.30 3.18 6.42
C LEU A 37 -9.57 4.29 7.45
N LEU A 38 -9.73 5.52 7.01
CA LEU A 38 -10.03 6.65 7.87
C LEU A 38 -11.43 6.55 8.51
N LEU A 39 -12.44 6.17 7.74
CA LEU A 39 -13.82 6.04 8.24
C LEU A 39 -13.96 4.91 9.25
N ASN A 40 -13.26 3.79 9.06
CA ASN A 40 -13.25 2.70 10.03
C ASN A 40 -12.52 3.07 11.33
N GLN A 41 -11.65 4.08 11.32
CA GLN A 41 -10.98 4.59 12.51
C GLN A 41 -11.82 5.63 13.29
N VAL A 42 -12.70 6.35 12.61
CA VAL A 42 -13.50 7.43 13.22
C VAL A 42 -14.48 6.93 14.28
N VAL A 43 -14.76 5.63 14.34
CA VAL A 43 -15.69 5.06 15.32
C VAL A 43 -15.05 4.85 16.71
N THR A 44 -13.72 4.93 16.88
CA THR A 44 -13.08 4.54 18.14
C THR A 44 -12.01 5.47 18.72
N THR A 45 -11.46 6.43 17.99
CA THR A 45 -10.51 7.41 18.57
C THR A 45 -10.40 8.65 17.70
N THR A 46 -10.25 9.81 18.32
CA THR A 46 -9.84 11.03 17.65
C THR A 46 -8.49 10.76 16.97
N PRO A 47 -8.42 10.64 15.66
CA PRO A 47 -7.14 10.38 15.03
C PRO A 47 -6.30 11.64 15.19
N THR A 48 -5.16 11.51 15.81
CA THR A 48 -4.09 12.42 15.50
C THR A 48 -3.75 12.14 14.04
N ILE A 49 -4.40 12.85 13.13
CA ILE A 49 -4.03 12.89 11.73
C ILE A 49 -2.71 13.68 11.69
N GLY A 50 -1.69 13.04 12.15
CA GLY A 50 -0.33 13.41 11.90
C GLY A 50 0.03 12.88 10.55
N SER A 51 -0.31 13.65 9.55
CA SER A 51 0.40 13.76 8.30
C SER A 51 0.90 12.46 7.66
N ASN A 52 0.64 12.38 6.44
CA ASN A 52 1.42 11.82 5.36
C ASN A 52 0.84 10.60 4.74
N VAL A 53 -0.23 10.86 4.09
CA VAL A 53 -0.61 9.99 3.00
C VAL A 53 -1.16 10.85 1.90
N GLU A 54 -0.55 10.84 0.88
CA GLU A 54 -0.94 11.11 -0.49
C GLU A 54 0.18 11.85 -1.19
N THR A 55 1.02 11.07 -1.80
CA THR A 55 1.68 11.59 -2.97
C THR A 55 1.05 10.88 -4.13
N ASP A 56 0.14 11.53 -4.78
CA ASP A 56 -0.35 11.14 -6.09
C ASP A 56 0.84 11.27 -7.05
N ILE A 57 1.63 10.22 -7.14
CA ILE A 57 2.74 10.12 -8.09
C ILE A 57 2.13 9.71 -9.43
N ALA A 58 1.29 10.57 -9.98
CA ALA A 58 0.94 10.50 -11.37
C ALA A 58 2.13 11.05 -12.16
N GLY A 59 2.92 10.16 -12.72
CA GLY A 59 3.82 10.28 -13.83
C GLY A 59 4.27 11.65 -14.36
N GLN A 60 4.80 12.54 -13.52
CA GLN A 60 5.47 13.73 -14.01
C GLN A 60 6.97 13.62 -13.73
N ASP A 61 7.73 13.44 -14.78
CA ASP A 61 9.21 13.37 -14.77
C ASP A 61 9.91 14.55 -14.09
N THR A 62 9.20 15.63 -13.86
CA THR A 62 9.74 16.89 -13.29
C THR A 62 9.84 16.88 -11.76
N MET A 63 9.25 15.88 -11.07
CA MET A 63 9.22 15.83 -9.61
C MET A 63 10.20 14.82 -8.98
N ARG A 64 11.03 14.15 -9.78
CA ARG A 64 11.95 13.07 -9.35
C ARG A 64 12.93 13.43 -8.23
N PRO A 65 13.48 14.65 -8.12
CA PRO A 65 14.40 14.99 -7.03
C PRO A 65 13.71 15.06 -5.66
N THR A 66 12.40 15.34 -5.65
CA THR A 66 11.62 15.53 -4.43
C THR A 66 11.21 14.20 -3.77
N TRP A 67 11.21 13.07 -4.51
CA TRP A 67 10.75 11.78 -4.01
C TRP A 67 11.66 11.19 -2.93
N LYS A 68 12.95 11.44 -2.99
CA LYS A 68 13.90 10.97 -1.98
C LYS A 68 13.55 11.48 -0.58
N THR A 69 13.03 12.69 -0.47
CA THR A 69 12.58 13.26 0.80
C THR A 69 11.34 12.53 1.36
N TYR A 70 10.47 12.03 0.47
CA TYR A 70 9.28 11.29 0.88
C TYR A 70 9.58 9.87 1.37
N TYR A 71 10.67 9.25 0.92
CA TYR A 71 11.02 7.88 1.28
C TYR A 71 11.70 7.75 2.63
N THR A 72 12.28 8.83 3.15
CA THR A 72 13.00 8.82 4.44
C THR A 72 12.06 8.35 5.57
N ASP A 73 12.55 7.44 6.40
CA ASP A 73 11.83 6.86 7.56
C ASP A 73 10.55 6.10 7.20
N THR A 74 10.37 5.72 5.95
CA THR A 74 9.22 4.91 5.52
C THR A 74 9.38 3.47 6.00
N LYS A 75 8.37 2.95 6.69
CA LYS A 75 8.33 1.57 7.21
C LYS A 75 7.57 0.61 6.32
N ALA A 76 6.63 1.11 5.53
CA ALA A 76 5.90 0.31 4.58
C ALA A 76 5.52 1.10 3.33
N VAL A 77 5.47 0.40 2.21
CA VAL A 77 4.93 0.88 0.95
C VAL A 77 3.70 0.05 0.61
N ILE A 78 2.60 0.70 0.31
CA ILE A 78 1.38 0.08 -0.17
C ILE A 78 1.20 0.46 -1.64
N MET A 79 1.37 -0.51 -2.53
CA MET A 79 1.12 -0.35 -3.97
C MET A 79 -0.30 -0.80 -4.30
N VAL A 80 -1.09 0.08 -4.87
CA VAL A 80 -2.47 -0.23 -5.27
C VAL A 80 -2.53 -0.45 -6.78
N ILE A 81 -3.02 -1.63 -7.18
CA ILE A 81 -3.17 -2.05 -8.56
C ILE A 81 -4.64 -2.18 -8.91
N ASP A 82 -5.05 -1.59 -10.03
CA ASP A 82 -6.34 -1.85 -10.64
C ASP A 82 -6.29 -3.22 -11.35
N SER A 83 -6.96 -4.21 -10.78
CA SER A 83 -6.97 -5.59 -11.32
C SER A 83 -7.72 -5.71 -12.65
N THR A 84 -8.39 -4.65 -13.09
CA THR A 84 -9.10 -4.60 -14.37
C THR A 84 -8.27 -3.99 -15.50
N ASP A 85 -7.12 -3.39 -15.16
CA ASP A 85 -6.28 -2.63 -16.09
C ASP A 85 -5.00 -3.40 -16.48
N ALA A 86 -5.18 -4.44 -17.28
CA ALA A 86 -4.05 -5.23 -17.77
C ALA A 86 -3.08 -4.43 -18.65
N ILE A 87 -3.57 -3.37 -19.30
CA ILE A 87 -2.78 -2.59 -20.27
C ILE A 87 -1.66 -1.82 -19.55
N ARG A 88 -1.93 -1.27 -18.37
CA ARG A 88 -0.97 -0.46 -17.62
C ARG A 88 -0.13 -1.24 -16.59
N LEU A 89 -0.25 -2.57 -16.53
CA LEU A 89 0.54 -3.36 -15.58
C LEU A 89 2.06 -3.24 -15.78
N ASN A 90 2.52 -3.14 -17.03
CA ASN A 90 3.95 -2.94 -17.27
C ASN A 90 4.44 -1.61 -16.72
N LEU A 91 3.65 -0.54 -16.89
CA LEU A 91 3.97 0.76 -16.32
C LEU A 91 4.02 0.69 -14.78
N ALA A 92 3.03 0.05 -14.17
CA ALA A 92 3.01 -0.16 -12.71
C ALA A 92 4.22 -0.96 -12.23
N LYS A 93 4.63 -1.99 -12.97
CA LYS A 93 5.83 -2.78 -12.68
C LYS A 93 7.09 -1.90 -12.70
N GLU A 94 7.29 -1.14 -13.75
CA GLU A 94 8.45 -0.26 -13.89
C GLU A 94 8.55 0.75 -12.75
N GLU A 95 7.44 1.39 -12.41
CA GLU A 95 7.38 2.34 -11.29
C GLU A 95 7.67 1.67 -9.94
N LEU A 96 7.07 0.49 -9.69
CA LEU A 96 7.31 -0.28 -8.48
C LEU A 96 8.79 -0.65 -8.33
N HIS A 97 9.39 -1.27 -9.35
CA HIS A 97 10.78 -1.70 -9.29
C HIS A 97 11.73 -0.53 -9.12
N ARG A 98 11.53 0.55 -9.86
CA ARG A 98 12.33 1.78 -9.70
C ARG A 98 12.27 2.34 -8.28
N MET A 99 11.08 2.35 -7.69
CA MET A 99 10.88 2.82 -6.32
C MET A 99 11.58 1.91 -5.30
N MET A 100 11.44 0.60 -5.45
CA MET A 100 12.00 -0.38 -4.53
C MET A 100 13.54 -0.51 -4.61
N GLU A 101 14.17 0.00 -5.68
CA GLU A 101 15.63 0.14 -5.78
C GLU A 101 16.19 1.27 -4.91
N SER A 102 15.34 2.14 -4.37
CA SER A 102 15.81 3.23 -3.51
C SER A 102 16.35 2.69 -2.19
N GLU A 103 17.57 3.10 -1.84
CA GLU A 103 18.21 2.75 -0.56
C GLU A 103 17.38 3.19 0.65
N GLN A 104 16.63 4.30 0.52
CA GLN A 104 15.80 4.84 1.58
C GLN A 104 14.58 3.95 1.91
N LEU A 105 14.22 3.05 1.01
CA LEU A 105 13.18 2.04 1.20
C LEU A 105 13.76 0.65 1.49
N GLY A 106 15.07 0.58 1.82
CA GLY A 106 15.77 -0.69 2.08
C GLY A 106 15.04 -1.59 3.08
N ASP A 107 14.63 -1.01 4.20
CA ASP A 107 13.98 -1.72 5.31
C ASP A 107 12.44 -1.65 5.25
N ALA A 108 11.87 -1.01 4.25
CA ALA A 108 10.42 -0.92 4.11
C ALA A 108 9.84 -2.22 3.56
N CYS A 109 8.77 -2.72 4.18
CA CYS A 109 8.00 -3.81 3.60
C CYS A 109 7.08 -3.31 2.49
N LEU A 110 6.71 -4.20 1.57
CA LEU A 110 5.84 -3.90 0.43
C LEU A 110 4.54 -4.69 0.52
N LEU A 111 3.42 -4.01 0.60
CA LEU A 111 2.10 -4.60 0.39
C LEU A 111 1.58 -4.19 -0.99
N VAL A 112 1.18 -5.15 -1.79
CA VAL A 112 0.47 -4.90 -3.05
C VAL A 112 -1.01 -5.23 -2.85
N PHE A 113 -1.88 -4.25 -3.03
CA PHE A 113 -3.32 -4.47 -3.09
C PHE A 113 -3.74 -4.71 -4.55
N ALA A 114 -4.16 -5.93 -4.84
CA ALA A 114 -4.84 -6.27 -6.09
C ALA A 114 -6.31 -5.84 -5.97
N ASN A 115 -6.58 -4.57 -6.24
CA ASN A 115 -7.85 -3.91 -6.00
C ASN A 115 -8.89 -4.16 -7.10
N LYS A 116 -10.12 -3.81 -6.83
CA LYS A 116 -11.29 -3.96 -7.73
C LYS A 116 -11.68 -5.42 -8.01
N GLN A 117 -11.50 -6.29 -7.02
CA GLN A 117 -11.90 -7.70 -7.13
C GLN A 117 -13.42 -7.90 -7.19
N ASP A 118 -14.21 -6.87 -6.87
CA ASP A 118 -15.65 -6.83 -7.07
C ASP A 118 -16.06 -6.79 -8.54
N VAL A 119 -15.14 -6.43 -9.44
CA VAL A 119 -15.41 -6.35 -10.88
C VAL A 119 -15.21 -7.72 -11.52
N LYS A 120 -16.22 -8.17 -12.26
CA LYS A 120 -16.15 -9.43 -13.00
C LYS A 120 -15.02 -9.40 -14.05
N GLY A 121 -14.20 -10.43 -14.07
CA GLY A 121 -13.06 -10.54 -14.98
C GLY A 121 -11.79 -9.83 -14.49
N ALA A 122 -11.78 -9.32 -13.26
CA ALA A 122 -10.56 -8.80 -12.64
C ALA A 122 -9.47 -9.88 -12.58
N MET A 123 -8.23 -9.48 -12.82
CA MET A 123 -7.08 -10.37 -12.67
C MET A 123 -6.93 -10.82 -11.22
N THR A 124 -6.53 -12.07 -11.04
CA THR A 124 -6.24 -12.61 -9.71
C THR A 124 -4.97 -12.02 -9.12
N ALA A 125 -4.81 -12.10 -7.80
CA ALA A 125 -3.58 -11.71 -7.13
C ALA A 125 -2.35 -12.44 -7.68
N SER A 126 -2.48 -13.72 -8.02
CA SER A 126 -1.40 -14.51 -8.63
C SER A 126 -0.99 -13.97 -10.00
N GLN A 127 -1.95 -13.67 -10.87
CA GLN A 127 -1.68 -13.10 -12.19
C GLN A 127 -0.99 -11.73 -12.08
N ILE A 128 -1.41 -10.90 -11.13
CA ILE A 128 -0.78 -9.60 -10.89
C ILE A 128 0.63 -9.76 -10.31
N SER A 129 0.83 -10.69 -9.36
CA SER A 129 2.16 -10.99 -8.80
C SER A 129 3.16 -11.38 -9.89
N ASP A 130 2.73 -12.24 -10.82
CA ASP A 130 3.56 -12.67 -11.95
C ASP A 130 3.86 -11.50 -12.90
N ALA A 131 2.83 -10.73 -13.26
CA ALA A 131 2.96 -9.58 -14.15
C ALA A 131 3.91 -8.51 -13.57
N LEU A 132 3.83 -8.24 -12.27
CA LEU A 132 4.71 -7.31 -11.56
C LEU A 132 6.09 -7.91 -11.24
N SER A 133 6.31 -9.19 -11.49
CA SER A 133 7.55 -9.91 -11.13
C SER A 133 7.95 -9.74 -9.65
N LEU A 134 6.99 -9.86 -8.74
CA LEU A 134 7.22 -9.65 -7.30
C LEU A 134 8.26 -10.63 -6.74
N THR A 135 8.31 -11.84 -7.26
CA THR A 135 9.30 -12.87 -6.85
C THR A 135 10.74 -12.49 -7.16
N SER A 136 10.98 -11.48 -8.01
CA SER A 136 12.32 -10.94 -8.26
C SER A 136 12.82 -10.00 -7.17
N LEU A 137 11.94 -9.53 -6.29
CA LEU A 137 12.28 -8.67 -5.14
C LEU A 137 12.78 -9.51 -3.95
N LYS A 138 13.93 -10.17 -4.11
CA LYS A 138 14.45 -11.15 -3.16
C LYS A 138 14.82 -10.58 -1.80
N ASP A 139 15.25 -9.32 -1.76
CA ASP A 139 15.72 -8.65 -0.55
C ASP A 139 14.61 -7.85 0.16
N LYS A 140 13.37 -8.04 -0.27
CA LYS A 140 12.21 -7.32 0.27
C LYS A 140 11.19 -8.26 0.89
N GLN A 141 10.67 -7.86 2.05
CA GLN A 141 9.47 -8.47 2.60
C GLN A 141 8.26 -7.92 1.83
N TRP A 142 7.59 -8.76 1.09
CA TRP A 142 6.43 -8.35 0.32
C TRP A 142 5.25 -9.32 0.47
N HIS A 143 4.07 -8.80 0.27
CA HIS A 143 2.81 -9.55 0.24
C HIS A 143 1.89 -8.96 -0.82
N ILE A 144 1.09 -9.79 -1.44
CA ILE A 144 0.00 -9.36 -2.31
C ILE A 144 -1.33 -9.82 -1.74
N GLN A 145 -2.29 -8.89 -1.67
CA GLN A 145 -3.61 -9.10 -1.11
C GLN A 145 -4.68 -8.70 -2.11
N ALA A 146 -5.53 -9.64 -2.48
CA ALA A 146 -6.73 -9.36 -3.24
C ALA A 146 -7.71 -8.54 -2.38
N CYS A 147 -8.25 -7.46 -2.93
CA CYS A 147 -9.17 -6.60 -2.19
C CYS A 147 -10.19 -5.89 -3.10
N SER A 148 -11.19 -5.33 -2.46
CA SER A 148 -12.09 -4.35 -3.04
C SER A 148 -12.19 -3.14 -2.11
N ALA A 149 -11.71 -2.00 -2.56
CA ALA A 149 -11.85 -0.74 -1.83
C ALA A 149 -13.33 -0.33 -1.72
N LEU A 150 -14.16 -0.74 -2.67
CA LEU A 150 -15.60 -0.46 -2.66
C LEU A 150 -16.33 -1.20 -1.54
N THR A 151 -16.09 -2.50 -1.39
CA THR A 151 -16.73 -3.35 -0.39
C THR A 151 -16.00 -3.36 0.95
N GLY A 152 -14.69 -3.09 0.95
CA GLY A 152 -13.79 -3.20 2.10
C GLY A 152 -13.17 -4.59 2.27
N GLU A 153 -13.55 -5.57 1.43
CA GLU A 153 -13.02 -6.93 1.50
C GLU A 153 -11.51 -6.95 1.23
N GLY A 154 -10.77 -7.72 2.01
CA GLY A 154 -9.33 -7.92 1.87
C GLY A 154 -8.46 -6.77 2.38
N LEU A 155 -9.02 -5.60 2.71
CA LEU A 155 -8.24 -4.46 3.19
C LEU A 155 -7.62 -4.72 4.57
N HIS A 156 -8.39 -5.28 5.47
CA HIS A 156 -7.91 -5.57 6.84
C HIS A 156 -6.81 -6.60 6.83
N GLU A 157 -6.96 -7.66 6.06
CA GLU A 157 -6.00 -8.75 5.96
C GLU A 157 -4.63 -8.24 5.46
N GLY A 158 -4.64 -7.39 4.44
CA GLY A 158 -3.41 -6.77 3.92
C GLY A 158 -2.73 -5.87 4.95
N LEU A 159 -3.51 -5.06 5.64
CA LEU A 159 -2.98 -4.17 6.67
C LEU A 159 -2.48 -4.92 7.91
N ASP A 160 -3.13 -6.00 8.30
CA ASP A 160 -2.66 -6.88 9.37
C ASP A 160 -1.25 -7.39 9.08
N TRP A 161 -1.02 -7.80 7.84
CA TRP A 161 0.31 -8.23 7.44
C TRP A 161 1.34 -7.10 7.58
N VAL A 162 1.03 -5.88 7.16
CA VAL A 162 1.93 -4.72 7.31
C VAL A 162 2.26 -4.46 8.78
N VAL A 163 1.23 -4.50 9.63
CA VAL A 163 1.40 -4.28 11.08
C VAL A 163 2.33 -5.33 11.69
N VAL A 164 2.18 -6.60 11.32
CA VAL A 164 3.06 -7.68 11.80
C VAL A 164 4.51 -7.46 11.34
N GLN A 165 4.72 -7.03 10.10
CA GLN A 165 6.07 -6.75 9.59
C GLN A 165 6.73 -5.60 10.34
N ILE A 166 6.00 -4.50 10.57
CA ILE A 166 6.53 -3.33 11.28
C ILE A 166 6.81 -3.64 12.76
N ALA A 167 5.98 -4.45 13.40
CA ALA A 167 6.14 -4.81 14.80
C ALA A 167 7.29 -5.81 15.04
N GLY A 168 7.68 -6.57 14.02
CA GLY A 168 8.73 -7.59 14.08
C GLY A 168 10.12 -7.08 13.65
N SER A 169 10.22 -5.83 13.19
CA SER A 169 11.47 -5.22 12.70
C SER A 169 12.20 -4.39 13.75
#